data_e7b078bac3ab6781facd4b4d56aa718f
#
_entry.id   e7b078bac3ab6781facd4b4d56aa718f
#
_cell.length_a   1.000
_cell.length_b   1.000
_cell.length_c   1.000
_cell.angle_alpha   90.00
_cell.angle_beta   90.00
_cell.angle_gamma   90.00
#
_symmetry.space_group_name_H-M   'P 1'
#
loop_
_entity.id
_entity.type
_entity.pdbx_description
1 polymer ?
#
loop_
_entity_poly.entity_id
_entity_poly.type
_entity_poly.pdbx_seq_one_letter_code
_entity_poly.pdbx_strand_id
1 'polypeptide(L)'
;MLDRVSGEFLLGKPFTATTWAREIGADGRPIVLNDGSKGCVPDPWGSTNFMPPSFYPELGLFYLTARETCATFVPEEPSLVPGQASFGGVIFIDPEQGSGALRALDVQTGELRWEFTYPSPTFGGVMTTAAGLVFAGDHEGNFMAFDAVSGENLWHYQTGSRIWGAGAMTHLLDGRQYVLIPSGTTLTAFALPER
;
A
#
# COMPACT_ATOMS: atom_id res chain seq x y z
N MET A 1 -5.83 2.69 14.07
CA MET A 1 -7.13 3.39 13.91
C MET A 1 -7.32 4.32 15.09
N LEU A 2 -7.78 5.51 14.83
CA LEU A 2 -8.06 6.54 15.86
C LEU A 2 -9.51 7.01 15.67
N ASP A 3 -10.15 7.40 16.75
CA ASP A 3 -11.38 8.18 16.66
C ASP A 3 -11.07 9.54 16.04
N ARG A 4 -11.81 9.89 14.99
CA ARG A 4 -11.49 11.10 14.20
C ARG A 4 -11.87 12.41 14.90
N VAL A 5 -12.67 12.35 15.96
CA VAL A 5 -13.14 13.52 16.71
C VAL A 5 -12.29 13.76 17.94
N SER A 6 -12.07 12.68 18.72
CA SER A 6 -11.34 12.74 19.99
C SER A 6 -9.84 12.49 19.85
N GLY A 7 -9.43 11.78 18.78
CA GLY A 7 -8.07 11.28 18.63
C GLY A 7 -7.79 10.04 19.48
N GLU A 8 -8.79 9.47 20.12
CA GLU A 8 -8.64 8.27 20.94
C GLU A 8 -8.11 7.10 20.14
N PHE A 9 -7.15 6.36 20.70
CA PHE A 9 -6.62 5.15 20.10
C PHE A 9 -7.64 4.02 20.21
N LEU A 10 -8.06 3.47 19.07
CA LEU A 10 -9.06 2.41 18.98
C LEU A 10 -8.44 1.06 18.64
N LEU A 11 -7.50 1.04 17.69
CA LEU A 11 -6.91 -0.19 17.21
C LEU A 11 -5.55 0.07 16.56
N GLY A 12 -4.56 -0.77 16.87
CA GLY A 12 -3.27 -0.83 16.16
C GLY A 12 -2.84 -2.28 16.03
N LYS A 13 -2.91 -2.79 14.81
CA LYS A 13 -2.39 -4.13 14.48
C LYS A 13 -1.39 -4.03 13.34
N PRO A 14 -0.30 -4.82 13.37
CA PRO A 14 0.60 -4.91 12.24
C PRO A 14 -0.14 -5.55 11.05
N PHE A 15 0.01 -4.94 9.89
CA PHE A 15 -0.50 -5.48 8.62
C PHE A 15 0.63 -6.01 7.73
N THR A 16 1.88 -5.87 8.18
CA THR A 16 3.11 -6.36 7.56
C THR A 16 4.05 -6.86 8.63
N ALA A 17 5.13 -7.54 8.23
CA ALA A 17 6.24 -7.83 9.13
C ALA A 17 6.80 -6.53 9.73
N THR A 18 7.13 -6.56 11.02
CA THR A 18 7.67 -5.41 11.75
C THR A 18 8.81 -5.88 12.65
N THR A 19 9.99 -5.28 12.49
CA THR A 19 11.18 -5.69 13.25
C THR A 19 11.65 -4.64 14.26
N TRP A 20 11.08 -3.44 14.25
CA TRP A 20 11.44 -2.34 15.16
C TRP A 20 10.52 -2.21 16.38
N ALA A 21 9.30 -2.72 16.29
CA ALA A 21 8.32 -2.69 17.38
C ALA A 21 7.55 -4.01 17.43
N ARG A 22 7.18 -4.43 18.64
CA ARG A 22 6.39 -5.63 18.86
C ARG A 22 4.89 -5.39 18.59
N GLU A 23 4.38 -4.27 19.07
CA GLU A 23 2.96 -3.91 18.99
C GLU A 23 2.75 -2.42 19.30
N ILE A 24 1.55 -1.93 19.12
CA ILE A 24 1.10 -0.64 19.65
C ILE A 24 0.43 -0.91 21.00
N GLY A 25 0.94 -0.27 22.05
CA GLY A 25 0.38 -0.38 23.39
C GLY A 25 -1.01 0.27 23.53
N ALA A 26 -1.67 0.03 24.65
CA ALA A 26 -2.99 0.57 24.94
C ALA A 26 -3.03 2.11 24.99
N ASP A 27 -1.89 2.76 25.19
CA ASP A 27 -1.71 4.21 25.14
C ASP A 27 -1.49 4.77 23.73
N GLY A 28 -1.58 3.90 22.71
CA GLY A 28 -1.35 4.27 21.30
C GLY A 28 0.11 4.42 20.92
N ARG A 29 1.06 4.06 21.78
CA ARG A 29 2.50 4.17 21.51
C ARG A 29 3.10 2.82 21.12
N PRO A 30 4.11 2.80 20.23
CA PRO A 30 4.79 1.58 19.87
C PRO A 30 5.63 1.05 21.04
N ILE A 31 5.56 -0.25 21.27
CA ILE A 31 6.47 -0.96 22.17
C ILE A 31 7.68 -1.37 21.34
N VAL A 32 8.69 -0.52 21.37
CA VAL A 32 9.90 -0.65 20.55
C VAL A 32 10.74 -1.83 21.03
N LEU A 33 11.29 -2.60 20.08
CA LEU A 33 12.27 -3.63 20.38
C LEU A 33 13.64 -2.99 20.62
N ASN A 34 14.35 -3.43 21.67
CA ASN A 34 15.54 -2.76 22.20
C ASN A 34 16.80 -2.84 21.30
N ASP A 35 16.69 -3.33 20.11
CA ASP A 35 17.79 -3.42 19.15
C ASP A 35 17.33 -2.98 17.75
N GLY A 36 16.81 -1.75 17.68
CA GLY A 36 16.34 -1.15 16.43
C GLY A 36 17.38 -1.05 15.32
N SER A 37 18.67 -1.20 15.64
CA SER A 37 19.74 -1.21 14.65
C SER A 37 19.75 -2.47 13.77
N LYS A 38 19.10 -3.53 14.19
CA LYS A 38 18.97 -4.79 13.44
C LYS A 38 17.59 -4.95 12.79
N GLY A 39 16.66 -4.06 13.10
CA GLY A 39 15.36 -4.06 12.48
C GLY A 39 15.44 -3.49 11.07
N CYS A 40 15.09 -4.31 10.08
CA CYS A 40 15.19 -3.86 8.70
C CYS A 40 13.82 -3.67 8.02
N VAL A 41 12.75 -4.18 8.61
CA VAL A 41 11.40 -4.10 8.04
C VAL A 41 10.50 -3.26 8.96
N PRO A 42 9.78 -2.31 8.40
CA PRO A 42 9.83 -1.77 7.03
C PRO A 42 11.10 -0.94 6.76
N ASP A 43 11.40 -0.74 5.48
CA ASP A 43 12.38 0.25 5.07
C ASP A 43 11.87 1.69 5.38
N PRO A 44 12.68 2.74 5.22
CA PRO A 44 12.25 4.12 5.50
C PRO A 44 11.09 4.66 4.64
N TRP A 45 10.77 3.99 3.54
CA TRP A 45 9.58 4.29 2.74
C TRP A 45 8.30 3.75 3.37
N GLY A 46 8.44 2.91 4.41
CA GLY A 46 7.32 2.25 5.08
C GLY A 46 6.69 1.13 4.28
N SER A 47 5.87 0.33 4.95
CA SER A 47 5.12 -0.76 4.31
C SER A 47 3.93 -0.25 3.50
N THR A 48 3.40 0.90 3.83
CA THR A 48 2.49 1.71 3.01
C THR A 48 2.81 3.18 3.24
N ASN A 49 2.58 4.05 2.27
CA ASN A 49 2.92 5.46 2.37
C ASN A 49 1.89 6.31 1.59
N PHE A 50 2.32 6.89 0.45
CA PHE A 50 1.48 7.77 -0.37
C PHE A 50 0.53 7.03 -1.33
N MET A 51 0.63 5.69 -1.41
CA MET A 51 -0.27 4.90 -2.24
C MET A 51 -1.69 4.99 -1.68
N PRO A 52 -2.67 5.48 -2.47
CA PRO A 52 -4.02 5.63 -1.97
C PRO A 52 -4.63 4.26 -1.64
N PRO A 53 -5.07 4.04 -0.39
CA PRO A 53 -5.86 2.88 -0.02
C PRO A 53 -7.32 3.09 -0.39
N SER A 54 -8.13 2.05 -0.27
CA SER A 54 -9.57 2.14 -0.51
C SER A 54 -10.36 1.44 0.59
N PHE A 55 -11.54 1.96 0.90
CA PHE A 55 -12.45 1.39 1.88
C PHE A 55 -13.78 1.03 1.23
N TYR A 56 -14.27 -0.17 1.49
CA TYR A 56 -15.57 -0.64 1.02
C TYR A 56 -16.53 -0.80 2.21
N PRO A 57 -17.46 0.17 2.41
CA PRO A 57 -18.29 0.23 3.61
C PRO A 57 -19.18 -1.00 3.83
N GLU A 58 -19.78 -1.53 2.76
CA GLU A 58 -20.71 -2.68 2.85
C GLU A 58 -20.05 -3.95 3.35
N LEU A 59 -18.76 -4.11 3.09
CA LEU A 59 -17.96 -5.25 3.55
C LEU A 59 -17.19 -4.96 4.83
N GLY A 60 -17.06 -3.69 5.22
CA GLY A 60 -16.19 -3.29 6.33
C GLY A 60 -14.71 -3.61 6.06
N LEU A 61 -14.29 -3.62 4.79
CA LEU A 61 -12.93 -3.97 4.39
C LEU A 61 -12.14 -2.77 3.92
N PHE A 62 -10.91 -2.70 4.36
CA PHE A 62 -9.92 -1.70 3.97
C PHE A 62 -8.82 -2.36 3.14
N TYR A 63 -8.63 -1.86 1.93
CA TYR A 63 -7.69 -2.42 0.97
C TYR A 63 -6.50 -1.49 0.83
N LEU A 64 -5.30 -2.08 0.87
CA LEU A 64 -4.07 -1.32 0.74
C LEU A 64 -2.99 -2.13 0.03
N THR A 65 -2.08 -1.43 -0.61
CA THR A 65 -0.82 -1.98 -1.07
C THR A 65 0.15 -2.02 0.10
N ALA A 66 0.69 -3.21 0.37
CA ALA A 66 1.70 -3.44 1.37
C ALA A 66 3.05 -3.76 0.72
N ARG A 67 4.13 -3.25 1.30
CA ARG A 67 5.53 -3.52 0.93
C ARG A 67 6.24 -4.12 2.13
N GLU A 68 7.01 -5.15 1.91
CA GLU A 68 7.87 -5.77 2.91
C GLU A 68 9.31 -5.74 2.41
N THR A 69 9.93 -4.60 2.58
CA THR A 69 11.30 -4.32 2.16
C THR A 69 12.18 -4.07 3.36
N CYS A 70 13.42 -4.54 3.26
CA CYS A 70 14.43 -4.41 4.29
C CYS A 70 15.38 -3.26 3.95
N ALA A 71 15.80 -2.50 4.95
CA ALA A 71 16.86 -1.51 4.82
C ALA A 71 17.79 -1.55 6.03
N THR A 72 19.07 -1.28 5.80
CA THR A 72 20.03 -1.04 6.86
C THR A 72 20.23 0.46 6.98
N PHE A 73 20.03 0.99 8.19
CA PHE A 73 20.31 2.38 8.51
C PHE A 73 21.62 2.48 9.29
N VAL A 74 22.57 3.23 8.74
CA VAL A 74 23.84 3.54 9.42
C VAL A 74 23.78 4.99 9.88
N PRO A 75 23.64 5.25 11.19
CA PRO A 75 23.58 6.62 11.70
C PRO A 75 24.91 7.35 11.47
N GLU A 76 24.81 8.61 11.07
CA GLU A 76 25.96 9.51 10.92
C GLU A 76 25.65 10.81 11.66
N GLU A 77 26.72 11.52 12.09
CA GLU A 77 26.57 12.87 12.65
C GLU A 77 25.87 13.78 11.63
N PRO A 78 24.78 14.45 12.02
CA PRO A 78 24.00 15.27 11.10
C PRO A 78 24.84 16.44 10.58
N SER A 79 25.08 16.47 9.28
CA SER A 79 25.68 17.59 8.58
C SER A 79 24.57 18.45 7.97
N LEU A 80 24.27 19.58 8.60
CA LEU A 80 23.25 20.50 8.11
C LEU A 80 23.87 21.47 7.11
N VAL A 81 23.81 21.12 5.83
CA VAL A 81 24.19 22.01 4.74
C VAL A 81 22.92 22.64 4.16
N PRO A 82 22.82 23.98 4.11
CA PRO A 82 21.66 24.64 3.53
C PRO A 82 21.37 24.17 2.10
N GLY A 83 20.13 23.77 1.82
CA GLY A 83 19.71 23.26 0.51
C GLY A 83 20.00 21.78 0.25
N GLN A 84 20.59 21.05 1.19
CA GLN A 84 20.76 19.60 1.13
C GLN A 84 19.85 18.88 2.13
N ALA A 85 19.26 17.77 1.70
CA ALA A 85 18.52 16.90 2.62
C ALA A 85 19.51 16.12 3.50
N SER A 86 19.25 16.08 4.81
CA SER A 86 20.00 15.26 5.76
C SER A 86 19.01 14.34 6.48
N PHE A 87 19.28 13.05 6.44
CA PHE A 87 18.45 12.01 7.08
C PHE A 87 19.08 11.46 8.37
N GLY A 88 20.19 12.08 8.84
CA GLY A 88 20.94 11.63 10.02
C GLY A 88 21.69 10.32 9.83
N GLY A 89 21.94 9.92 8.58
CA GLY A 89 22.70 8.72 8.23
C GLY A 89 22.51 8.26 6.80
N VAL A 90 23.09 7.12 6.49
CA VAL A 90 22.99 6.46 5.19
C VAL A 90 22.05 5.27 5.28
N ILE A 91 21.19 5.15 4.28
CA ILE A 91 20.21 4.08 4.17
C ILE A 91 20.62 3.17 3.01
N PHE A 92 20.81 1.89 3.30
CA PHE A 92 21.05 0.86 2.30
C PHE A 92 19.80 0.02 2.16
N ILE A 93 19.14 0.14 1.01
CA ILE A 93 17.98 -0.69 0.66
C ILE A 93 18.49 -1.79 -0.26
N ASP A 94 18.17 -3.04 0.05
CA ASP A 94 18.41 -4.15 -0.85
C ASP A 94 17.24 -4.27 -1.84
N PRO A 95 17.41 -3.87 -3.09
CA PRO A 95 16.31 -3.86 -4.06
C PRO A 95 15.88 -5.27 -4.49
N GLU A 96 16.70 -6.28 -4.22
CA GLU A 96 16.40 -7.69 -4.57
C GLU A 96 15.69 -8.43 -3.42
N GLN A 97 15.71 -7.87 -2.22
CA GLN A 97 15.02 -8.42 -1.05
C GLN A 97 13.78 -7.63 -0.72
N GLY A 98 12.65 -8.19 -1.09
CA GLY A 98 11.37 -7.61 -0.73
C GLY A 98 10.22 -8.27 -1.44
N SER A 99 9.06 -8.13 -0.85
CA SER A 99 7.79 -8.57 -1.41
C SER A 99 6.78 -7.43 -1.38
N GLY A 100 5.73 -7.58 -2.16
CA GLY A 100 4.58 -6.71 -2.13
C GLY A 100 3.30 -7.51 -2.08
N ALA A 101 2.25 -6.90 -1.61
CA ALA A 101 0.94 -7.52 -1.59
C ALA A 101 -0.18 -6.49 -1.66
N LEU A 102 -1.31 -6.88 -2.25
CA LEU A 102 -2.59 -6.25 -2.01
C LEU A 102 -3.24 -6.96 -0.83
N ARG A 103 -3.59 -6.23 0.22
CA ARG A 103 -4.19 -6.77 1.43
C ARG A 103 -5.56 -6.17 1.68
N ALA A 104 -6.51 -7.03 2.08
CA ALA A 104 -7.80 -6.62 2.60
C ALA A 104 -7.82 -6.85 4.12
N LEU A 105 -8.05 -5.79 4.88
CA LEU A 105 -8.11 -5.82 6.33
C LEU A 105 -9.52 -5.54 6.80
N ASP A 106 -9.96 -6.28 7.79
CA ASP A 106 -11.18 -5.98 8.52
C ASP A 106 -10.99 -4.71 9.35
N VAL A 107 -11.83 -3.70 9.16
CA VAL A 107 -11.64 -2.40 9.84
C VAL A 107 -11.97 -2.45 11.32
N GLN A 108 -12.75 -3.42 11.80
CA GLN A 108 -13.10 -3.52 13.21
C GLN A 108 -12.02 -4.24 14.01
N THR A 109 -11.42 -5.28 13.40
CA THR A 109 -10.47 -6.16 14.10
C THR A 109 -9.03 -5.95 13.68
N GLY A 110 -8.79 -5.33 12.51
CA GLY A 110 -7.48 -5.19 11.89
C GLY A 110 -6.93 -6.51 11.33
N GLU A 111 -7.75 -7.55 11.27
CA GLU A 111 -7.33 -8.86 10.79
C GLU A 111 -7.27 -8.92 9.26
N LEU A 112 -6.27 -9.65 8.77
CA LEU A 112 -6.13 -9.94 7.35
C LEU A 112 -7.26 -10.89 6.91
N ARG A 113 -8.05 -10.45 5.92
CA ARG A 113 -9.14 -11.25 5.35
C ARG A 113 -8.67 -12.02 4.13
N TRP A 114 -7.90 -11.39 3.26
CA TRP A 114 -7.23 -12.00 2.13
C TRP A 114 -6.02 -11.20 1.68
N GLU A 115 -5.15 -11.84 0.91
CA GLU A 115 -3.94 -11.27 0.35
C GLU A 115 -3.72 -11.77 -1.08
N PHE A 116 -3.27 -10.88 -1.95
CA PHE A 116 -2.69 -11.22 -3.24
C PHE A 116 -1.23 -10.76 -3.27
N THR A 117 -0.30 -11.69 -3.40
CA THR A 117 1.14 -11.42 -3.42
C THR A 117 1.58 -10.90 -4.79
N TYR A 118 2.29 -9.79 -4.82
CA TYR A 118 2.95 -9.26 -6.01
C TYR A 118 4.34 -9.88 -6.22
N PRO A 119 4.83 -9.96 -7.48
CA PRO A 119 6.17 -10.47 -7.77
C PRO A 119 7.28 -9.65 -7.11
N SER A 120 7.07 -8.34 -6.94
CA SER A 120 8.01 -7.42 -6.32
C SER A 120 7.30 -6.36 -5.47
N PRO A 121 8.04 -5.62 -4.62
CA PRO A 121 7.49 -4.48 -3.90
C PRO A 121 6.90 -3.44 -4.86
N THR A 122 5.67 -3.02 -4.61
CA THR A 122 4.97 -2.08 -5.49
C THR A 122 4.50 -0.84 -4.75
N PHE A 123 4.27 0.24 -5.50
CA PHE A 123 3.73 1.52 -5.03
C PHE A 123 2.40 1.87 -5.69
N GLY A 124 1.70 0.90 -6.28
CA GLY A 124 0.38 1.09 -6.87
C GLY A 124 -0.68 1.40 -5.83
N GLY A 125 -1.57 2.32 -6.13
CA GLY A 125 -2.73 2.59 -5.30
C GLY A 125 -3.89 1.62 -5.58
N VAL A 126 -4.89 1.65 -4.71
CA VAL A 126 -6.06 0.77 -4.75
C VAL A 126 -7.34 1.59 -4.95
N MET A 127 -8.28 1.07 -5.73
CA MET A 127 -9.61 1.62 -5.88
C MET A 127 -10.66 0.52 -5.76
N THR A 128 -11.72 0.76 -5.00
CA THR A 128 -12.90 -0.12 -4.92
C THR A 128 -14.08 0.50 -5.67
N THR A 129 -14.98 -0.36 -6.12
CA THR A 129 -16.26 0.05 -6.73
C THR A 129 -17.43 -0.53 -5.94
N ALA A 130 -18.58 0.13 -6.03
CA ALA A 130 -19.82 -0.35 -5.43
C ALA A 130 -20.31 -1.69 -6.00
N ALA A 131 -19.77 -2.12 -7.15
CA ALA A 131 -20.07 -3.42 -7.75
C ALA A 131 -19.21 -4.58 -7.21
N GLY A 132 -18.43 -4.36 -6.15
CA GLY A 132 -17.63 -5.40 -5.52
C GLY A 132 -16.30 -5.69 -6.21
N LEU A 133 -15.74 -4.74 -6.96
CA LEU A 133 -14.42 -4.89 -7.56
C LEU A 133 -13.38 -4.07 -6.81
N VAL A 134 -12.17 -4.62 -6.74
CA VAL A 134 -10.95 -3.94 -6.30
C VAL A 134 -9.99 -3.83 -7.48
N PHE A 135 -9.58 -2.62 -7.83
CA PHE A 135 -8.58 -2.37 -8.86
C PHE A 135 -7.25 -2.01 -8.21
N ALA A 136 -6.19 -2.65 -8.66
CA ALA A 136 -4.83 -2.38 -8.21
C ALA A 136 -3.82 -2.62 -9.34
N GLY A 137 -2.64 -2.03 -9.20
CA GLY A 137 -1.56 -2.21 -10.16
C GLY A 137 -0.24 -2.52 -9.48
N ASP A 138 0.66 -3.18 -10.20
CA ASP A 138 1.97 -3.57 -9.69
C ASP A 138 3.14 -2.86 -10.38
N HIS A 139 4.34 -3.14 -9.90
CA HIS A 139 5.58 -2.57 -10.43
C HIS A 139 5.94 -3.12 -11.81
N GLU A 140 5.50 -4.32 -12.15
CA GLU A 140 5.69 -4.97 -13.44
C GLU A 140 4.75 -4.43 -14.53
N GLY A 141 3.77 -3.58 -14.14
CA GLY A 141 2.83 -2.95 -15.05
C GLY A 141 1.55 -3.76 -15.28
N ASN A 142 1.27 -4.74 -14.45
CA ASN A 142 -0.02 -5.41 -14.48
C ASN A 142 -1.07 -4.55 -13.78
N PHE A 143 -2.11 -4.20 -14.50
CA PHE A 143 -3.31 -3.62 -13.94
C PHE A 143 -4.37 -4.71 -13.78
N MET A 144 -4.92 -4.86 -12.59
CA MET A 144 -5.70 -6.03 -12.20
C MET A 144 -7.03 -5.61 -11.57
N ALA A 145 -8.04 -6.47 -11.75
CA ALA A 145 -9.32 -6.39 -11.06
C ALA A 145 -9.55 -7.65 -10.23
N PHE A 146 -9.91 -7.49 -8.98
CA PHE A 146 -10.15 -8.55 -8.02
C PHE A 146 -11.59 -8.51 -7.52
N ASP A 147 -12.11 -9.67 -7.13
CA ASP A 147 -13.30 -9.76 -6.30
C ASP A 147 -13.01 -9.20 -4.90
N ALA A 148 -13.84 -8.29 -4.44
CA ALA A 148 -13.62 -7.57 -3.18
C ALA A 148 -13.73 -8.50 -1.95
N VAL A 149 -14.52 -9.56 -2.02
CA VAL A 149 -14.75 -10.48 -0.90
C VAL A 149 -13.65 -11.52 -0.80
N SER A 150 -13.30 -12.13 -1.93
CA SER A 150 -12.40 -13.29 -1.96
C SER A 150 -10.95 -12.97 -2.29
N GLY A 151 -10.69 -11.83 -2.95
CA GLY A 151 -9.37 -11.51 -3.49
C GLY A 151 -9.00 -12.30 -4.76
N GLU A 152 -9.98 -12.99 -5.37
CA GLU A 152 -9.76 -13.68 -6.64
C GLU A 152 -9.42 -12.67 -7.74
N ASN A 153 -8.33 -12.92 -8.49
CA ASN A 153 -7.98 -12.11 -9.66
C ASN A 153 -8.91 -12.46 -10.81
N LEU A 154 -9.84 -11.56 -11.11
CA LEU A 154 -10.86 -11.75 -12.14
C LEU A 154 -10.39 -11.33 -13.53
N TRP A 155 -9.45 -10.39 -13.59
CA TRP A 155 -8.96 -9.83 -14.84
C TRP A 155 -7.63 -9.11 -14.63
N HIS A 156 -6.80 -9.11 -15.67
CA HIS A 156 -5.57 -8.33 -15.71
C HIS A 156 -5.26 -7.81 -17.11
N TYR A 157 -4.48 -6.75 -17.16
CA TYR A 157 -3.96 -6.16 -18.40
C TYR A 157 -2.54 -5.67 -18.17
N GLN A 158 -1.62 -6.04 -19.08
CA GLN A 158 -0.25 -5.55 -19.05
C GLN A 158 -0.16 -4.20 -19.75
N THR A 159 0.15 -3.15 -18.99
CA THR A 159 0.21 -1.76 -19.48
C THR A 159 1.53 -1.42 -20.18
N GLY A 160 2.54 -2.26 -20.07
CA GLY A 160 3.87 -2.06 -20.65
C GLY A 160 4.78 -1.17 -19.83
N SER A 161 4.34 -0.63 -18.70
CA SER A 161 5.15 0.17 -17.80
C SER A 161 4.65 0.05 -16.37
N ARG A 162 5.54 0.27 -15.40
CA ARG A 162 5.20 0.21 -13.97
C ARG A 162 4.03 1.14 -13.61
N ILE A 163 3.19 0.66 -12.70
CA ILE A 163 2.14 1.47 -12.07
C ILE A 163 2.69 1.97 -10.75
N TRP A 164 2.85 3.31 -10.65
CA TRP A 164 3.54 3.93 -9.52
C TRP A 164 2.74 5.07 -8.92
N GLY A 165 2.46 5.00 -7.62
CA GLY A 165 1.89 6.08 -6.82
C GLY A 165 0.41 6.36 -7.03
N ALA A 166 -0.08 6.21 -8.25
CA ALA A 166 -1.49 6.46 -8.54
C ALA A 166 -2.35 5.24 -8.28
N GLY A 167 -3.52 5.45 -7.74
CA GLY A 167 -4.64 4.52 -7.84
C GLY A 167 -5.35 4.68 -9.18
N ALA A 168 -6.10 3.67 -9.56
CA ALA A 168 -7.07 3.81 -10.63
C ALA A 168 -8.12 4.87 -10.22
N MET A 169 -8.75 5.46 -11.21
CA MET A 169 -9.89 6.33 -11.01
C MET A 169 -11.04 5.93 -11.95
N THR A 170 -12.26 6.20 -11.55
CA THR A 170 -13.43 5.95 -12.39
C THR A 170 -14.04 7.26 -12.86
N HIS A 171 -14.50 7.27 -14.09
CA HIS A 171 -15.16 8.42 -14.70
C HIS A 171 -16.36 7.96 -15.53
N LEU A 172 -17.44 8.74 -15.46
CA LEU A 172 -18.64 8.53 -16.29
C LEU A 172 -18.63 9.54 -17.44
N LEU A 173 -18.59 9.04 -18.67
CA LEU A 173 -18.66 9.85 -19.87
C LEU A 173 -19.81 9.33 -20.76
N ASP A 174 -20.78 10.19 -21.07
CA ASP A 174 -21.95 9.88 -21.91
C ASP A 174 -22.71 8.61 -21.45
N GLY A 175 -22.81 8.42 -20.11
CA GLY A 175 -23.48 7.27 -19.52
C GLY A 175 -22.66 5.98 -19.50
N ARG A 176 -21.42 6.00 -20.01
CA ARG A 176 -20.50 4.87 -19.99
C ARG A 176 -19.44 5.08 -18.93
N GLN A 177 -19.23 4.05 -18.11
CA GLN A 177 -18.19 4.07 -17.08
C GLN A 177 -16.83 3.67 -17.67
N TYR A 178 -15.83 4.46 -17.35
CA TYR A 178 -14.42 4.20 -17.64
C TYR A 178 -13.64 4.03 -16.36
N VAL A 179 -12.66 3.14 -16.39
CA VAL A 179 -11.61 3.01 -15.37
C VAL A 179 -10.30 3.45 -16.01
N LEU A 180 -9.65 4.42 -15.38
CA LEU A 180 -8.42 5.01 -15.88
C LEU A 180 -7.25 4.65 -14.96
N ILE A 181 -6.11 4.34 -15.52
CA ILE A 181 -4.88 4.06 -14.78
C ILE A 181 -3.67 4.70 -15.48
N PRO A 182 -2.90 5.55 -14.79
CA PRO A 182 -1.60 5.99 -15.28
C PRO A 182 -0.55 4.89 -15.10
N SER A 183 0.26 4.70 -16.13
CA SER A 183 1.35 3.72 -16.17
C SER A 183 2.52 4.31 -16.93
N GLY A 184 3.66 4.54 -16.28
CA GLY A 184 4.75 5.30 -16.86
C GLY A 184 4.31 6.68 -17.32
N THR A 185 4.40 6.96 -18.61
CA THR A 185 3.98 8.22 -19.25
C THR A 185 2.63 8.11 -19.98
N THR A 186 1.92 7.00 -19.81
CA THR A 186 0.66 6.72 -20.49
C THR A 186 -0.50 6.73 -19.52
N LEU A 187 -1.63 7.29 -19.93
CA LEU A 187 -2.92 7.12 -19.27
C LEU A 187 -3.78 6.18 -20.11
N THR A 188 -4.12 5.03 -19.55
CA THR A 188 -4.96 4.02 -20.21
C THR A 188 -6.36 4.08 -19.65
N ALA A 189 -7.36 4.04 -20.53
CA ALA A 189 -8.78 4.01 -20.17
C ALA A 189 -9.40 2.67 -20.60
N PHE A 190 -10.09 2.03 -19.68
CA PHE A 190 -10.81 0.77 -19.89
C PHE A 190 -12.31 1.00 -19.75
N ALA A 191 -13.09 0.32 -20.56
CA ALA A 191 -14.54 0.28 -20.45
C ALA A 191 -15.04 -1.11 -20.89
N LEU A 192 -16.19 -1.51 -20.37
CA LEU A 192 -16.86 -2.69 -20.89
C LEU A 192 -17.26 -2.51 -22.35
N PRO A 193 -17.28 -3.58 -23.16
CA PRO A 193 -17.79 -3.53 -24.52
C PRO A 193 -19.23 -2.98 -24.58
N GLU A 194 -19.57 -2.30 -25.63
CA GLU A 194 -20.97 -1.96 -25.90
C GLU A 194 -21.76 -3.25 -26.12
N ARG A 195 -22.93 -3.32 -25.48
CA ARG A 195 -23.86 -4.46 -25.62
C ARG A 195 -24.75 -4.25 -26.80
#